data_bfb8e083bdc63e354fb8ad72cc25e307
#
_entry.id   bfb8e083bdc63e354fb8ad72cc25e307
#
_cell.length_a   1.000
_cell.length_b   1.000
_cell.length_c   1.000
_cell.angle_alpha   90.00
_cell.angle_beta   90.00
_cell.angle_gamma   90.00
#
_symmetry.space_group_name_H-M   'P 1'
#
loop_
_entity.id
_entity.type
_entity.pdbx_description
1 polymer ?
#
loop_
_entity_poly.entity_id
_entity_poly.type
_entity_poly.pdbx_seq_one_letter_code
_entity_poly.pdbx_strand_id
1 'polypeptide(L)'
;MVAVRHDDLSMAFDFGSYAAPMEHSAYVSLDTGKIWWTSDSSDVLDEETPDDLETSNRYLAIPHRNELDLGRRLALRFVAQALPARYDCVEGFFRRQGAYARFKDLLEHEGVLERWYSFEADAVENALRQWCAENGLELVQT
;
A
#
# COMPACT_ATOMS: atom_id res chain seq x y z
N MET A 1 -21.56 -2.19 -10.00
CA MET A 1 -20.26 -2.06 -9.31
C MET A 1 -20.16 -3.07 -8.18
N VAL A 2 -19.02 -3.71 -8.10
CA VAL A 2 -18.78 -4.67 -7.03
C VAL A 2 -18.28 -3.92 -5.79
N ALA A 3 -18.86 -4.24 -4.64
CA ALA A 3 -18.48 -3.60 -3.38
C ALA A 3 -17.27 -4.31 -2.74
N VAL A 4 -16.30 -3.52 -2.30
CA VAL A 4 -15.12 -4.00 -1.59
C VAL A 4 -15.06 -3.29 -0.24
N ARG A 5 -14.86 -4.04 0.84
CA ARG A 5 -14.81 -3.46 2.18
C ARG A 5 -13.47 -2.75 2.38
N HIS A 6 -13.55 -1.55 2.92
CA HIS A 6 -12.37 -0.71 3.16
C HIS A 6 -11.30 -1.42 3.99
N ASP A 7 -11.71 -2.05 5.10
CA ASP A 7 -10.77 -2.75 5.98
C ASP A 7 -10.07 -3.90 5.28
N ASP A 8 -10.81 -4.66 4.48
CA ASP A 8 -10.25 -5.79 3.75
C ASP A 8 -9.24 -5.33 2.71
N LEU A 9 -9.57 -4.25 1.98
CA LEU A 9 -8.67 -3.70 0.98
C LEU A 9 -7.41 -3.11 1.60
N SER A 10 -7.57 -2.37 2.70
CA SER A 10 -6.42 -1.79 3.41
C SER A 10 -5.46 -2.85 3.92
N MET A 11 -5.99 -3.92 4.50
CA MET A 11 -5.16 -5.03 4.98
C MET A 11 -4.44 -5.72 3.84
N ALA A 12 -5.12 -5.95 2.73
CA ALA A 12 -4.52 -6.58 1.56
C ALA A 12 -3.45 -5.69 0.92
N PHE A 13 -3.68 -4.39 0.89
CA PHE A 13 -2.70 -3.43 0.39
C PHE A 13 -1.43 -3.44 1.24
N ASP A 14 -1.58 -3.42 2.56
CA ASP A 14 -0.44 -3.47 3.48
C ASP A 14 0.32 -4.79 3.32
N PHE A 15 -0.40 -5.91 3.20
CA PHE A 15 0.21 -7.21 3.01
C PHE A 15 1.05 -7.27 1.73
N GLY A 16 0.51 -6.79 0.60
CA GLY A 16 1.21 -6.79 -0.67
C GLY A 16 2.36 -5.81 -0.74
N SER A 17 2.37 -4.80 0.13
CA SER A 17 3.40 -3.77 0.16
C SER A 17 4.58 -4.10 1.08
N TYR A 18 4.51 -5.20 1.79
CA TYR A 18 5.61 -5.60 2.68
C TYR A 18 6.85 -5.94 1.85
N ALA A 19 7.93 -5.24 2.14
CA ALA A 19 9.22 -5.50 1.51
C ALA A 19 9.88 -6.69 2.19
N ALA A 20 9.43 -7.87 1.87
CA ALA A 20 9.98 -9.10 2.40
C ALA A 20 10.80 -9.83 1.33
N PRO A 21 11.69 -10.73 1.70
CA PRO A 21 12.35 -11.57 0.71
C PRO A 21 11.37 -12.47 -0.05
N MET A 22 10.13 -12.58 0.43
CA MET A 22 9.07 -13.33 -0.26
C MET A 22 8.08 -12.35 -0.87
N GLU A 23 7.65 -12.65 -2.08
CA GLU A 23 6.63 -11.85 -2.73
C GLU A 23 5.26 -12.15 -2.13
N HIS A 24 4.58 -11.09 -1.72
CA HIS A 24 3.22 -11.16 -1.26
C HIS A 24 2.33 -10.45 -2.28
N SER A 25 1.23 -11.06 -2.63
CA SER A 25 0.28 -10.49 -3.56
C SER A 25 -1.14 -10.70 -3.07
N ALA A 26 -2.02 -9.81 -3.48
CA ALA A 26 -3.44 -9.93 -3.19
C ALA A 26 -4.23 -9.59 -4.44
N TYR A 27 -5.38 -10.23 -4.59
CA TYR A 27 -6.25 -10.05 -5.75
C TYR A 27 -7.67 -9.87 -5.27
N VAL A 28 -8.41 -9.00 -5.95
CA VAL A 28 -9.83 -8.79 -5.66
C VAL A 28 -10.66 -9.38 -6.81
N SER A 29 -11.71 -10.13 -6.45
CA SER A 29 -12.66 -10.66 -7.43
C SER A 29 -13.54 -9.54 -7.97
N LEU A 30 -13.59 -9.39 -9.27
CA LEU A 30 -14.46 -8.40 -9.91
C LEU A 30 -15.92 -8.86 -9.94
N ASP A 31 -16.21 -10.09 -9.55
CA ASP A 31 -17.57 -10.63 -9.48
C ASP A 31 -18.18 -10.47 -8.08
N THR A 32 -17.38 -10.65 -7.02
CA THR A 32 -17.90 -10.70 -5.64
C THR A 32 -17.28 -9.68 -4.69
N GLY A 33 -16.13 -9.10 -5.06
CA GLY A 33 -15.38 -8.19 -4.17
C GLY A 33 -14.54 -8.93 -3.13
N LYS A 34 -14.53 -10.25 -3.14
CA LYS A 34 -13.74 -11.04 -2.21
C LYS A 34 -12.26 -10.88 -2.54
N ILE A 35 -11.43 -10.79 -1.50
CA ILE A 35 -9.98 -10.64 -1.64
C ILE A 35 -9.29 -11.95 -1.37
N TRP A 36 -8.38 -12.33 -2.25
CA TRP A 36 -7.56 -13.53 -2.16
C TRP A 36 -6.12 -13.12 -1.94
N TRP A 37 -5.45 -13.78 -1.01
CA TRP A 37 -4.08 -13.47 -0.62
C TRP A 37 -3.16 -14.59 -1.06
N THR A 38 -2.04 -14.24 -1.69
CA THR A 38 -1.05 -15.23 -2.12
C THR A 38 0.33 -14.85 -1.60
N SER A 39 1.19 -15.86 -1.45
CA SER A 39 2.56 -15.68 -1.03
C SER A 39 3.40 -16.78 -1.67
N ASP A 40 4.68 -16.51 -1.93
CA ASP A 40 5.60 -17.51 -2.45
C ASP A 40 5.83 -18.66 -1.47
N SER A 41 5.54 -18.43 -0.22
CA SER A 41 5.56 -19.47 0.80
C SER A 41 4.31 -20.32 0.65
N SER A 42 4.43 -21.37 -0.13
CA SER A 42 3.32 -22.21 -0.59
C SER A 42 2.54 -22.91 0.54
N ASP A 43 3.09 -22.95 1.72
CA ASP A 43 2.49 -23.68 2.84
C ASP A 43 1.26 -22.98 3.43
N VAL A 44 0.98 -21.77 3.02
CA VAL A 44 -0.10 -20.96 3.59
C VAL A 44 -1.27 -20.83 2.62
N LEU A 45 -1.20 -21.47 1.48
CA LEU A 45 -2.27 -21.35 0.50
C LEU A 45 -3.53 -22.03 0.99
N ASP A 46 -4.57 -21.24 1.06
CA ASP A 46 -5.92 -21.74 1.29
C ASP A 46 -6.28 -22.65 0.12
N GLU A 47 -6.78 -23.84 0.40
CA GLU A 47 -7.18 -24.80 -0.62
C GLU A 47 -8.27 -24.24 -1.55
N GLU A 48 -8.95 -23.21 -1.12
CA GLU A 48 -10.03 -22.58 -1.88
C GLU A 48 -9.55 -21.53 -2.86
N THR A 49 -8.25 -21.25 -2.91
CA THR A 49 -7.73 -20.23 -3.84
C THR A 49 -7.97 -20.67 -5.28
N PRO A 50 -8.61 -19.83 -6.12
CA PRO A 50 -8.85 -20.17 -7.52
C PRO A 50 -7.55 -20.39 -8.29
N ASP A 51 -7.55 -21.41 -9.15
CA ASP A 51 -6.38 -21.75 -9.98
C ASP A 51 -6.06 -20.66 -11.01
N ASP A 52 -7.06 -19.90 -11.43
CA ASP A 52 -6.92 -18.85 -12.44
C ASP A 52 -6.72 -17.45 -11.86
N LEU A 53 -6.35 -17.37 -10.58
CA LEU A 53 -6.22 -16.11 -9.87
C LEU A 53 -5.28 -15.12 -10.58
N GLU A 54 -4.19 -15.61 -11.13
CA GLU A 54 -3.19 -14.78 -11.78
C GLU A 54 -3.44 -14.59 -13.28
N THR A 55 -4.28 -15.38 -13.88
CA THR A 55 -4.45 -15.40 -15.33
C THR A 55 -5.81 -14.94 -15.82
N SER A 56 -6.81 -14.93 -14.94
CA SER A 56 -8.17 -14.54 -15.31
C SER A 56 -8.40 -13.03 -15.19
N ASN A 57 -9.18 -12.49 -16.13
CA ASN A 57 -9.60 -11.09 -16.07
C ASN A 57 -10.64 -10.81 -14.98
N ARG A 58 -11.09 -11.85 -14.29
CA ARG A 58 -12.05 -11.72 -13.19
C ARG A 58 -11.40 -11.30 -11.88
N TYR A 59 -10.09 -11.37 -11.80
CA TYR A 59 -9.33 -11.02 -10.61
C TYR A 59 -8.39 -9.88 -10.92
N LEU A 60 -8.42 -8.86 -10.09
CA LEU A 60 -7.60 -7.68 -10.26
C LEU A 60 -6.52 -7.66 -9.18
N ALA A 61 -5.27 -7.58 -9.59
CA ALA A 61 -4.16 -7.50 -8.65
C ALA A 61 -4.22 -6.18 -7.89
N ILE A 62 -4.15 -6.25 -6.56
CA ILE A 62 -4.10 -5.06 -5.72
C ILE A 62 -2.70 -4.45 -5.86
N PRO A 63 -2.60 -3.14 -6.12
CA PRO A 63 -1.30 -2.54 -6.42
C PRO A 63 -0.38 -2.49 -5.22
N HIS A 64 0.90 -2.51 -5.50
CA HIS A 64 1.92 -2.27 -4.50
C HIS A 64 1.99 -0.77 -4.18
N ARG A 65 2.43 -0.44 -2.97
CA ARG A 65 2.60 0.95 -2.51
C ARG A 65 3.36 1.81 -3.52
N ASN A 66 4.43 1.28 -4.10
CA ASN A 66 5.25 2.02 -5.07
C ASN A 66 4.51 2.33 -6.37
N GLU A 67 3.55 1.49 -6.76
CA GLU A 67 2.75 1.70 -7.97
C GLU A 67 1.79 2.88 -7.84
N LEU A 68 1.44 3.24 -6.61
CA LEU A 68 0.56 4.36 -6.32
C LEU A 68 1.32 5.61 -5.84
N ASP A 69 2.64 5.63 -5.99
CA ASP A 69 3.50 6.71 -5.53
C ASP A 69 3.36 7.00 -4.03
N LEU A 70 3.10 5.96 -3.24
CA LEU A 70 2.94 6.06 -1.79
C LEU A 70 4.22 5.72 -1.02
N GLY A 71 5.34 5.53 -1.73
CA GLY A 71 6.63 5.26 -1.12
C GLY A 71 7.47 6.51 -0.97
N ARG A 72 8.64 6.50 -1.60
CA ARG A 72 9.61 7.59 -1.53
C ARG A 72 9.01 8.96 -1.87
N ARG A 73 8.24 9.04 -2.94
CA ARG A 73 7.66 10.32 -3.38
C ARG A 73 6.73 10.92 -2.34
N LEU A 74 5.96 10.08 -1.66
CA LEU A 74 5.07 10.54 -0.60
C LEU A 74 5.89 11.11 0.57
N ALA A 75 6.93 10.40 0.99
CA ALA A 75 7.80 10.84 2.08
C ALA A 75 8.44 12.19 1.75
N LEU A 76 8.97 12.36 0.54
CA LEU A 76 9.59 13.61 0.13
C LEU A 76 8.58 14.76 0.04
N ARG A 77 7.36 14.49 -0.41
CA ARG A 77 6.30 15.49 -0.46
C ARG A 77 5.94 15.98 0.94
N PHE A 78 5.85 15.06 1.90
CA PHE A 78 5.58 15.43 3.29
C PHE A 78 6.69 16.33 3.84
N VAL A 79 7.95 15.95 3.63
CA VAL A 79 9.10 16.72 4.12
C VAL A 79 9.15 18.10 3.50
N ALA A 80 8.83 18.22 2.21
CA ALA A 80 8.78 19.52 1.55
C ALA A 80 7.78 20.47 2.19
N GLN A 81 6.70 19.94 2.77
CA GLN A 81 5.68 20.73 3.44
C GLN A 81 5.99 20.99 4.92
N ALA A 82 6.41 19.95 5.63
CA ALA A 82 6.56 19.99 7.08
C ALA A 82 7.96 20.37 7.54
N LEU A 83 8.99 19.91 6.82
CA LEU A 83 10.39 20.09 7.18
C LEU A 83 11.24 20.42 5.96
N PRO A 84 10.96 21.54 5.26
CA PRO A 84 11.69 21.86 4.02
C PRO A 84 13.20 21.96 4.21
N ALA A 85 13.66 22.36 5.39
CA ALA A 85 15.09 22.44 5.69
C ALA A 85 15.77 21.08 5.76
N ARG A 86 14.99 19.99 5.88
CA ARG A 86 15.50 18.62 5.95
C ARG A 86 15.32 17.84 4.64
N TYR A 87 14.82 18.49 3.61
CA TYR A 87 14.51 17.81 2.34
C TYR A 87 15.70 17.07 1.76
N ASP A 88 16.84 17.75 1.64
CA ASP A 88 18.05 17.16 1.07
C ASP A 88 18.55 16.00 1.91
N CYS A 89 18.44 16.10 3.23
CA CYS A 89 18.83 15.04 4.16
C CYS A 89 17.99 13.78 3.93
N VAL A 90 16.67 13.96 3.83
CA VAL A 90 15.75 12.84 3.62
C VAL A 90 15.94 12.22 2.23
N GLU A 91 16.14 13.04 1.22
CA GLU A 91 16.44 12.54 -0.12
C GLU A 91 17.69 11.65 -0.10
N GLY A 92 18.69 12.03 0.67
CA GLY A 92 19.90 11.23 0.86
C GLY A 92 19.63 9.89 1.53
N PHE A 93 18.67 9.83 2.46
CA PHE A 93 18.31 8.57 3.11
C PHE A 93 17.82 7.54 2.08
N PHE A 94 17.01 7.97 1.12
CA PHE A 94 16.38 7.07 0.15
C PHE A 94 17.34 6.54 -0.91
N ARG A 95 18.60 6.95 -0.86
CA ARG A 95 19.65 6.40 -1.72
C ARG A 95 20.31 5.18 -1.10
N ARG A 96 19.96 4.83 0.14
CA ARG A 96 20.60 3.75 0.90
C ARG A 96 19.55 2.82 1.51
N GLN A 97 20.00 1.64 1.91
CA GLN A 97 19.14 0.69 2.62
C GLN A 97 18.78 1.25 4.00
N GLY A 98 17.64 0.84 4.51
CA GLY A 98 17.17 1.29 5.81
C GLY A 98 16.60 2.71 5.80
N ALA A 99 16.24 3.22 4.64
CA ALA A 99 15.78 4.60 4.47
C ALA A 99 14.58 4.94 5.35
N TYR A 100 13.59 4.05 5.42
CA TYR A 100 12.38 4.34 6.20
C TYR A 100 12.65 4.41 7.69
N ALA A 101 13.53 3.57 8.21
CA ALA A 101 13.90 3.64 9.63
C ALA A 101 14.53 4.98 9.96
N ARG A 102 15.45 5.44 9.13
CA ARG A 102 16.10 6.74 9.31
C ARG A 102 15.13 7.89 9.16
N PHE A 103 14.22 7.78 8.20
CA PHE A 103 13.18 8.78 7.96
C PHE A 103 12.29 8.92 9.20
N LYS A 104 11.79 7.81 9.74
CA LYS A 104 10.95 7.84 10.93
C LYS A 104 11.69 8.35 12.16
N ASP A 105 12.96 7.98 12.33
CA ASP A 105 13.76 8.50 13.42
C ASP A 105 13.90 10.02 13.36
N LEU A 106 14.12 10.56 12.17
CA LEU A 106 14.17 12.00 11.96
C LEU A 106 12.85 12.67 12.32
N LEU A 107 11.74 12.11 11.85
CA LEU A 107 10.41 12.67 12.12
C LEU A 107 10.09 12.65 13.61
N GLU A 108 10.50 11.59 14.31
CA GLU A 108 10.32 11.50 15.76
C GLU A 108 11.15 12.56 16.46
N HIS A 109 12.41 12.73 16.07
CA HIS A 109 13.29 13.75 16.61
C HIS A 109 12.73 15.16 16.41
N GLU A 110 12.15 15.43 15.25
CA GLU A 110 11.56 16.74 14.90
C GLU A 110 10.15 16.93 15.47
N GLY A 111 9.58 15.88 16.09
CA GLY A 111 8.25 15.96 16.70
C GLY A 111 7.09 15.96 15.71
N VAL A 112 7.28 15.42 14.51
CA VAL A 112 6.25 15.40 13.47
C VAL A 112 5.86 13.99 13.00
N LEU A 113 6.27 12.97 13.74
CA LEU A 113 5.99 11.59 13.34
C LEU A 113 4.50 11.29 13.25
N GLU A 114 3.70 11.78 14.19
CA GLU A 114 2.25 11.59 14.16
C GLU A 114 1.59 12.30 12.98
N ARG A 115 2.12 13.45 12.61
CA ARG A 115 1.65 14.18 11.42
C ARG A 115 1.91 13.36 10.16
N TRP A 116 3.05 12.69 10.11
CA TRP A 116 3.39 11.80 9.01
C TRP A 116 2.39 10.65 8.91
N TYR A 117 2.06 10.01 10.02
CA TYR A 117 1.11 8.91 10.02
C TYR A 117 -0.26 9.34 9.50
N SER A 118 -0.74 10.52 9.90
CA SER A 118 -2.01 11.05 9.39
C SER A 118 -1.92 11.37 7.90
N PHE A 119 -0.83 11.97 7.47
CA PHE A 119 -0.59 12.30 6.07
C PHE A 119 -0.56 11.05 5.21
N GLU A 120 0.16 10.03 5.66
CA GLU A 120 0.27 8.76 4.96
C GLU A 120 -1.09 8.06 4.87
N ALA A 121 -1.82 8.01 5.97
CA ALA A 121 -3.14 7.37 6.00
C ALA A 121 -4.11 8.02 5.03
N ASP A 122 -4.14 9.35 4.99
CA ASP A 122 -5.00 10.09 4.07
C ASP A 122 -4.60 9.83 2.61
N ALA A 123 -3.31 9.80 2.33
CA ALA A 123 -2.81 9.55 0.99
C ALA A 123 -3.14 8.13 0.52
N VAL A 124 -2.99 7.15 1.39
CA VAL A 124 -3.34 5.76 1.08
C VAL A 124 -4.83 5.64 0.81
N GLU A 125 -5.67 6.22 1.67
CA GLU A 125 -7.11 6.15 1.48
C GLU A 125 -7.54 6.78 0.16
N ASN A 126 -7.03 7.96 -0.15
CA ASN A 126 -7.37 8.63 -1.40
C ASN A 126 -6.93 7.84 -2.62
N ALA A 127 -5.72 7.26 -2.56
CA ALA A 127 -5.20 6.46 -3.65
C ALA A 127 -6.01 5.18 -3.87
N LEU A 128 -6.42 4.51 -2.79
CA LEU A 128 -7.24 3.30 -2.88
C LEU A 128 -8.64 3.60 -3.40
N ARG A 129 -9.24 4.72 -2.99
CA ARG A 129 -10.54 5.15 -3.50
C ARG A 129 -10.49 5.42 -4.99
N GLN A 130 -9.45 6.11 -5.44
CA GLN A 130 -9.26 6.40 -6.85
C GLN A 130 -9.03 5.11 -7.64
N TRP A 131 -8.20 4.22 -7.12
CA TRP A 131 -7.94 2.94 -7.76
C TRP A 131 -9.23 2.11 -7.93
N CYS A 132 -10.06 2.08 -6.89
CA CYS A 132 -11.36 1.39 -6.98
C CYS A 132 -12.25 2.01 -8.05
N ALA A 133 -12.34 3.34 -8.07
CA ALA A 133 -13.17 4.05 -9.05
C ALA A 133 -12.72 3.77 -10.48
N GLU A 134 -11.42 3.74 -10.71
CA GLU A 134 -10.85 3.47 -12.03
C GLU A 134 -11.08 2.04 -12.49
N ASN A 135 -11.34 1.12 -11.58
CA ASN A 135 -11.48 -0.30 -11.89
C ASN A 135 -12.91 -0.82 -11.68
N GLY A 136 -13.87 0.08 -11.53
CA GLY A 136 -15.27 -0.30 -11.40
C GLY A 136 -15.63 -0.94 -10.07
N LEU A 137 -14.88 -0.64 -9.02
CA LEU A 137 -15.11 -1.14 -7.67
C LEU A 137 -15.70 -0.05 -6.80
N GLU A 138 -16.58 -0.43 -5.87
CA GLU A 138 -17.15 0.48 -4.88
C GLU A 138 -16.48 0.21 -3.54
N LEU A 139 -15.80 1.20 -2.99
CA LEU A 139 -15.17 1.07 -1.67
C LEU A 139 -16.20 1.42 -0.60
N VAL A 140 -16.57 0.42 0.21
CA VAL A 140 -17.57 0.60 1.26
C VAL A 140 -16.91 0.62 2.63
N GLN A 141 -17.40 1.48 3.50
CA GLN A 141 -16.93 1.54 4.88
C GLN A 141 -17.52 0.39 5.70
N THR A 142 -16.70 -0.12 6.61
CA THR A 142 -17.15 -1.19 7.51
C THR A 142 -17.62 -0.63 8.83
#